data_ded23a5a0c582cd59d71a4e1b2d6e3e6
#
_entry.id   ded23a5a0c582cd59d71a4e1b2d6e3e6
#
_cell.length_a   1.000
_cell.length_b   1.000
_cell.length_c   1.000
_cell.angle_alpha   90.00
_cell.angle_beta   90.00
_cell.angle_gamma   90.00
#
_symmetry.space_group_name_H-M   'P 1'
#
loop_
_entity.id
_entity.type
_entity.pdbx_description
1 polymer ?
#
loop_
_entity_poly.entity_id
_entity_poly.type
_entity_poly.pdbx_seq_one_letter_code
_entity_poly.pdbx_strand_id
1 'polypeptide(L)'
;MTLDQFRPVANRLLSPFVTAADKVGLTPNSVSVLAVGFAGAAAVAFSFAEPIWYLLGALFVLANGWLDLLDGALAREQDSASASGDLLDHVLDRYADIIILAGLAAGIEQYALGFAAVTGVLMTSYLGTQIQAVGLGRAYGGLLGRADRLALIGFIGVATAVYPAALIFGLNLIGLLLVLFAVVGHLTAFQRFWGAWSDIE
;
A
#
# COMPACT_ATOMS: atom_id res chain seq x y z
N MET A 1 -10.16 4.26 9.63
CA MET A 1 -9.50 4.35 8.30
C MET A 1 -10.19 5.46 7.53
N THR A 2 -9.46 6.51 7.18
CA THR A 2 -10.06 7.75 6.67
C THR A 2 -10.57 7.63 5.23
N LEU A 3 -9.88 6.90 4.36
CA LEU A 3 -10.26 6.76 2.95
C LEU A 3 -11.33 5.68 2.69
N ASP A 4 -11.56 4.75 3.60
CA ASP A 4 -12.63 3.74 3.46
C ASP A 4 -14.05 4.34 3.39
N GLN A 5 -14.23 5.56 3.88
CA GLN A 5 -15.51 6.29 3.80
C GLN A 5 -15.87 6.66 2.35
N PHE A 6 -14.90 6.73 1.46
CA PHE A 6 -15.09 7.07 0.05
C PHE A 6 -15.32 5.85 -0.86
N ARG A 7 -15.41 4.63 -0.30
CA ARG A 7 -15.71 3.41 -1.08
C ARG A 7 -16.93 3.53 -2.01
N PRO A 8 -18.08 4.15 -1.60
CA PRO A 8 -19.21 4.29 -2.52
C PRO A 8 -18.91 5.16 -3.74
N VAL A 9 -18.09 6.21 -3.56
CA VAL A 9 -17.63 7.09 -4.65
C VAL A 9 -16.65 6.34 -5.55
N ALA A 10 -15.68 5.64 -4.95
CA ALA A 10 -14.71 4.83 -5.68
C ALA A 10 -15.42 3.76 -6.54
N ASN A 11 -16.42 3.06 -6.00
CA ASN A 11 -17.19 2.05 -6.75
C ASN A 11 -17.90 2.63 -7.97
N ARG A 12 -18.43 3.85 -7.89
CA ARG A 12 -19.05 4.52 -9.05
C ARG A 12 -18.02 4.87 -10.13
N LEU A 13 -16.84 5.34 -9.72
CA LEU A 13 -15.75 5.68 -10.64
C LEU A 13 -15.15 4.43 -11.27
N LEU A 14 -15.13 3.30 -10.54
CA LEU A 14 -14.61 2.01 -11.02
C LEU A 14 -15.55 1.33 -12.02
N SER A 15 -16.86 1.57 -11.95
CA SER A 15 -17.87 0.86 -12.76
C SER A 15 -17.54 0.77 -14.26
N PRO A 16 -17.13 1.85 -14.97
CA PRO A 16 -16.79 1.76 -16.39
C PRO A 16 -15.54 0.90 -16.65
N PHE A 17 -14.59 0.91 -15.71
CA PHE A 17 -13.36 0.10 -15.80
C PHE A 17 -13.62 -1.37 -15.53
N VAL A 18 -14.50 -1.69 -14.57
CA VAL A 18 -14.98 -3.06 -14.31
C VAL A 18 -15.64 -3.63 -15.56
N THR A 19 -16.57 -2.88 -16.16
CA THR A 19 -17.24 -3.29 -17.39
C THR A 19 -16.26 -3.48 -18.55
N ALA A 20 -15.25 -2.62 -18.68
CA ALA A 20 -14.23 -2.75 -19.72
C ALA A 20 -13.33 -3.98 -19.47
N ALA A 21 -12.88 -4.19 -18.23
CA ALA A 21 -12.04 -5.32 -17.83
C ALA A 21 -12.78 -6.66 -18.07
N ASP A 22 -14.05 -6.73 -17.70
CA ASP A 22 -14.88 -7.91 -17.91
C ASP A 22 -15.06 -8.22 -19.41
N LYS A 23 -15.36 -7.21 -20.22
CA LYS A 23 -15.51 -7.36 -21.69
C LYS A 23 -14.25 -7.86 -22.39
N VAL A 24 -13.07 -7.51 -21.90
CA VAL A 24 -11.78 -8.00 -22.48
C VAL A 24 -11.33 -9.31 -21.86
N GLY A 25 -12.13 -9.90 -20.96
CA GLY A 25 -11.85 -11.19 -20.34
C GLY A 25 -10.77 -11.18 -19.26
N LEU A 26 -10.53 -10.03 -18.61
CA LEU A 26 -9.61 -9.98 -17.48
C LEU A 26 -10.23 -10.69 -16.27
N THR A 27 -9.39 -11.42 -15.55
CA THR A 27 -9.74 -12.03 -14.27
C THR A 27 -9.25 -11.16 -13.11
N PRO A 28 -9.89 -11.21 -11.92
CA PRO A 28 -9.40 -10.48 -10.75
C PRO A 28 -7.92 -10.76 -10.48
N ASN A 29 -7.51 -12.01 -10.50
CA ASN A 29 -6.11 -12.40 -10.27
C ASN A 29 -5.14 -11.78 -11.28
N SER A 30 -5.53 -11.66 -12.57
CA SER A 30 -4.69 -11.01 -13.57
C SER A 30 -4.54 -9.51 -13.30
N VAL A 31 -5.58 -8.86 -12.78
CA VAL A 31 -5.55 -7.45 -12.40
C VAL A 31 -4.64 -7.25 -11.16
N SER A 32 -4.73 -8.13 -10.15
CA SER A 32 -3.83 -8.08 -8.98
C SER A 32 -2.36 -8.26 -9.38
N VAL A 33 -2.04 -9.20 -10.29
CA VAL A 33 -0.67 -9.37 -10.80
C VAL A 33 -0.19 -8.13 -11.56
N LEU A 34 -1.06 -7.51 -12.36
CA LEU A 34 -0.74 -6.26 -13.06
C LEU A 34 -0.48 -5.12 -12.07
N ALA A 35 -1.24 -5.05 -10.98
CA ALA A 35 -1.02 -4.08 -9.90
C ALA A 35 0.39 -4.19 -9.32
N VAL A 36 0.88 -5.41 -9.05
CA VAL A 36 2.27 -5.63 -8.60
C VAL A 36 3.29 -5.20 -9.65
N GLY A 37 3.00 -5.38 -10.94
CA GLY A 37 3.82 -4.85 -12.03
C GLY A 37 3.99 -3.33 -11.93
N PHE A 38 2.91 -2.59 -11.64
CA PHE A 38 2.97 -1.14 -11.40
C PHE A 38 3.72 -0.79 -10.11
N ALA A 39 3.62 -1.60 -9.07
CA ALA A 39 4.43 -1.42 -7.85
C ALA A 39 5.93 -1.55 -8.16
N GLY A 40 6.32 -2.53 -8.99
CA GLY A 40 7.69 -2.68 -9.49
C GLY A 40 8.16 -1.48 -10.31
N ALA A 41 7.32 -1.00 -11.24
CA ALA A 41 7.61 0.19 -12.03
C ALA A 41 7.76 1.45 -11.14
N ALA A 42 6.91 1.59 -10.11
CA ALA A 42 7.03 2.67 -9.14
C ALA A 42 8.36 2.62 -8.37
N ALA A 43 8.76 1.43 -7.92
CA ALA A 43 10.02 1.24 -7.20
C ALA A 43 11.23 1.59 -8.06
N VAL A 44 11.26 1.15 -9.31
CA VAL A 44 12.31 1.51 -10.28
C VAL A 44 12.32 3.01 -10.52
N ALA A 45 11.17 3.63 -10.73
CA ALA A 45 11.08 5.07 -10.92
C ALA A 45 11.64 5.83 -9.69
N PHE A 46 11.19 5.51 -8.48
CA PHE A 46 11.67 6.17 -7.26
C PHE A 46 13.18 5.98 -7.02
N SER A 47 13.76 4.86 -7.46
CA SER A 47 15.20 4.59 -7.26
C SER A 47 16.12 5.53 -8.04
N PHE A 48 15.64 6.20 -9.10
CA PHE A 48 16.41 7.20 -9.83
C PHE A 48 16.56 8.55 -9.11
N ALA A 49 15.69 8.83 -8.13
CA ALA A 49 15.72 10.03 -7.27
C ALA A 49 15.73 11.38 -8.02
N GLU A 50 15.17 11.44 -9.21
CA GLU A 50 15.07 12.66 -10.02
C GLU A 50 13.61 13.15 -10.10
N PRO A 51 13.36 14.47 -10.31
CA PRO A 51 12.01 15.03 -10.30
C PRO A 51 11.02 14.34 -11.21
N ILE A 52 11.39 14.04 -12.47
CA ILE A 52 10.49 13.37 -13.41
C ILE A 52 10.17 11.94 -12.97
N TRP A 53 11.15 11.23 -12.38
CA TRP A 53 10.98 9.88 -11.91
C TRP A 53 10.13 9.82 -10.63
N TYR A 54 10.20 10.83 -9.75
CA TYR A 54 9.27 10.96 -8.63
C TYR A 54 7.81 11.12 -9.11
N LEU A 55 7.56 11.90 -10.18
CA LEU A 55 6.22 12.01 -10.76
C LEU A 55 5.73 10.69 -11.37
N LEU A 56 6.60 10.01 -12.11
CA LEU A 56 6.27 8.70 -12.69
C LEU A 56 6.02 7.65 -11.60
N GLY A 57 6.87 7.62 -10.58
CA GLY A 57 6.68 6.74 -9.42
C GLY A 57 5.34 6.98 -8.72
N ALA A 58 4.98 8.24 -8.48
CA ALA A 58 3.69 8.62 -7.93
C ALA A 58 2.52 8.15 -8.80
N LEU A 59 2.61 8.31 -10.13
CA LEU A 59 1.60 7.84 -11.07
C LEU A 59 1.45 6.32 -11.03
N PHE A 60 2.56 5.58 -10.99
CA PHE A 60 2.55 4.11 -10.91
C PHE A 60 1.98 3.62 -9.57
N VAL A 61 2.24 4.30 -8.47
CA VAL A 61 1.60 4.00 -7.16
C VAL A 61 0.09 4.23 -7.23
N LEU A 62 -0.37 5.31 -7.86
CA LEU A 62 -1.79 5.54 -8.08
C LEU A 62 -2.42 4.45 -8.95
N ALA A 63 -1.73 4.03 -10.01
CA ALA A 63 -2.17 2.92 -10.86
C ALA A 63 -2.24 1.60 -10.07
N ASN A 64 -1.23 1.29 -9.24
CA ASN A 64 -1.25 0.13 -8.34
C ASN A 64 -2.48 0.14 -7.43
N GLY A 65 -2.74 1.25 -6.72
CA GLY A 65 -3.89 1.37 -5.83
C GLY A 65 -5.24 1.34 -6.56
N TRP A 66 -5.30 1.87 -7.79
CA TRP A 66 -6.50 1.81 -8.62
C TRP A 66 -6.82 0.38 -9.07
N LEU A 67 -5.81 -0.37 -9.52
CA LEU A 67 -5.96 -1.76 -9.94
C LEU A 67 -6.35 -2.67 -8.77
N ASP A 68 -5.83 -2.44 -7.59
CA ASP A 68 -6.20 -3.11 -6.35
C ASP A 68 -7.71 -2.92 -6.00
N LEU A 69 -8.24 -1.74 -6.21
CA LEU A 69 -9.68 -1.50 -6.06
C LEU A 69 -10.49 -2.18 -7.18
N LEU A 70 -9.92 -2.24 -8.38
CA LEU A 70 -10.56 -2.80 -9.57
C LEU A 70 -10.69 -4.32 -9.46
N ASP A 71 -9.67 -5.05 -8.99
CA ASP A 71 -9.72 -6.51 -8.88
C ASP A 71 -10.80 -6.97 -7.91
N GLY A 72 -10.93 -6.34 -6.75
CA GLY A 72 -12.01 -6.61 -5.81
C GLY A 72 -13.40 -6.25 -6.36
N ALA A 73 -13.51 -5.18 -7.18
CA ALA A 73 -14.76 -4.84 -7.83
C ALA A 73 -15.12 -5.84 -8.94
N LEU A 74 -14.13 -6.27 -9.73
CA LEU A 74 -14.27 -7.26 -10.80
C LEU A 74 -14.63 -8.64 -10.23
N ALA A 75 -14.04 -9.06 -9.11
CA ALA A 75 -14.38 -10.30 -8.42
C ALA A 75 -15.84 -10.35 -8.01
N ARG A 76 -16.40 -9.22 -7.55
CA ARG A 76 -17.83 -9.11 -7.21
C ARG A 76 -18.71 -9.13 -8.46
N GLU A 77 -18.32 -8.47 -9.54
CA GLU A 77 -19.07 -8.42 -10.79
C GLU A 77 -19.15 -9.80 -11.46
N GLN A 78 -18.05 -10.55 -11.45
CA GLN A 78 -17.95 -11.89 -12.04
C GLN A 78 -18.45 -13.01 -11.11
N ASP A 79 -18.93 -12.69 -9.92
CA ASP A 79 -19.30 -13.68 -8.88
C ASP A 79 -18.20 -14.75 -8.65
N SER A 80 -16.93 -14.30 -8.75
CA SER A 80 -15.73 -15.16 -8.71
C SER A 80 -14.93 -15.01 -7.42
N ALA A 81 -15.47 -14.31 -6.41
CA ALA A 81 -14.81 -14.15 -5.11
C ALA A 81 -14.52 -15.51 -4.47
N SER A 82 -13.26 -15.75 -4.09
CA SER A 82 -12.82 -17.02 -3.56
C SER A 82 -11.74 -16.83 -2.49
N ALA A 83 -11.62 -17.79 -1.56
CA ALA A 83 -10.58 -17.77 -0.53
C ALA A 83 -9.16 -17.79 -1.13
N SER A 84 -8.95 -18.45 -2.27
CA SER A 84 -7.67 -18.46 -2.98
C SER A 84 -7.35 -17.10 -3.61
N GLY A 85 -8.35 -16.40 -4.16
CA GLY A 85 -8.21 -15.05 -4.67
C GLY A 85 -7.87 -14.05 -3.56
N ASP A 86 -8.58 -14.12 -2.43
CA ASP A 86 -8.31 -13.29 -1.25
C ASP A 86 -6.89 -13.52 -0.69
N LEU A 87 -6.45 -14.78 -0.63
CA LEU A 87 -5.09 -15.11 -0.23
C LEU A 87 -4.05 -14.51 -1.19
N LEU A 88 -4.26 -14.67 -2.51
CA LEU A 88 -3.35 -14.15 -3.52
C LEU A 88 -3.25 -12.64 -3.42
N ASP A 89 -4.37 -11.94 -3.37
CA ASP A 89 -4.45 -10.48 -3.23
C ASP A 89 -3.67 -10.00 -1.99
N HIS A 90 -3.95 -10.61 -0.82
CA HIS A 90 -3.24 -10.26 0.41
C HIS A 90 -1.73 -10.46 0.34
N VAL A 91 -1.25 -11.51 -0.33
CA VAL A 91 0.18 -11.76 -0.53
C VAL A 91 0.78 -10.73 -1.49
N LEU A 92 0.14 -10.51 -2.63
CA LEU A 92 0.62 -9.54 -3.63
C LEU A 92 0.68 -8.13 -3.09
N ASP A 93 -0.29 -7.74 -2.27
CA ASP A 93 -0.29 -6.49 -1.52
C ASP A 93 0.95 -6.29 -0.65
N ARG A 94 1.35 -7.34 0.07
CA ARG A 94 2.56 -7.24 0.91
C ARG A 94 3.82 -7.10 0.08
N TYR A 95 3.91 -7.83 -1.03
CA TYR A 95 5.04 -7.66 -1.96
C TYR A 95 5.05 -6.27 -2.60
N ALA A 96 3.90 -5.73 -2.99
CA ALA A 96 3.80 -4.37 -3.51
C ALA A 96 4.28 -3.32 -2.48
N ASP A 97 3.82 -3.42 -1.21
CA ASP A 97 4.28 -2.54 -0.13
C ASP A 97 5.81 -2.62 0.05
N ILE A 98 6.39 -3.85 0.08
CA ILE A 98 7.84 -4.06 0.20
C ILE A 98 8.59 -3.41 -0.96
N ILE A 99 8.17 -3.70 -2.19
CA ILE A 99 8.85 -3.28 -3.42
C ILE A 99 8.84 -1.74 -3.52
N ILE A 100 7.69 -1.09 -3.31
CA ILE A 100 7.58 0.36 -3.37
C ILE A 100 8.48 1.03 -2.31
N LEU A 101 8.43 0.56 -1.05
CA LEU A 101 9.23 1.13 0.03
C LEU A 101 10.73 0.90 -0.18
N ALA A 102 11.11 -0.26 -0.74
CA ALA A 102 12.50 -0.54 -1.12
C ALA A 102 13.00 0.43 -2.21
N GLY A 103 12.17 0.72 -3.23
CA GLY A 103 12.50 1.68 -4.28
C GLY A 103 12.69 3.10 -3.73
N LEU A 104 11.80 3.55 -2.83
CA LEU A 104 11.94 4.84 -2.15
C LEU A 104 13.24 4.92 -1.34
N ALA A 105 13.55 3.87 -0.57
CA ALA A 105 14.77 3.81 0.23
C ALA A 105 16.04 3.77 -0.61
N ALA A 106 16.01 3.05 -1.75
CA ALA A 106 17.12 2.96 -2.68
C ALA A 106 17.44 4.32 -3.31
N GLY A 107 16.41 5.08 -3.73
CA GLY A 107 16.58 6.38 -4.36
C GLY A 107 17.28 7.43 -3.44
N ILE A 108 17.07 7.32 -2.14
CA ILE A 108 17.69 8.22 -1.16
C ILE A 108 18.86 7.57 -0.38
N GLU A 109 19.26 6.35 -0.75
CA GLU A 109 20.34 5.56 -0.12
C GLU A 109 20.16 5.32 1.40
N GLN A 110 18.91 5.32 1.88
CA GLN A 110 18.55 5.14 3.29
C GLN A 110 18.00 3.73 3.57
N TYR A 111 18.80 2.70 3.31
CA TYR A 111 18.39 1.30 3.38
C TYR A 111 17.95 0.86 4.79
N ALA A 112 18.65 1.30 5.83
CA ALA A 112 18.26 0.98 7.21
C ALA A 112 16.90 1.58 7.58
N LEU A 113 16.63 2.80 7.13
CA LEU A 113 15.35 3.47 7.32
C LEU A 113 14.24 2.79 6.50
N GLY A 114 14.55 2.42 5.26
CA GLY A 114 13.63 1.62 4.43
C GLY A 114 13.27 0.29 5.07
N PHE A 115 14.25 -0.42 5.63
CA PHE A 115 14.01 -1.66 6.36
C PHE A 115 13.09 -1.45 7.57
N ALA A 116 13.31 -0.39 8.37
CA ALA A 116 12.44 -0.05 9.48
C ALA A 116 11.01 0.29 9.03
N ALA A 117 10.85 1.03 7.92
CA ALA A 117 9.54 1.33 7.36
C ALA A 117 8.80 0.08 6.87
N VAL A 118 9.49 -0.78 6.11
CA VAL A 118 8.94 -2.05 5.61
C VAL A 118 8.50 -2.95 6.76
N THR A 119 9.36 -3.16 7.76
CA THR A 119 9.03 -4.02 8.91
C THR A 119 7.87 -3.46 9.72
N GLY A 120 7.79 -2.15 9.94
CA GLY A 120 6.66 -1.50 10.61
C GLY A 120 5.33 -1.72 9.86
N VAL A 121 5.34 -1.52 8.54
CA VAL A 121 4.16 -1.74 7.67
C VAL A 121 3.74 -3.21 7.66
N LEU A 122 4.68 -4.13 7.53
CA LEU A 122 4.40 -5.57 7.52
C LEU A 122 3.89 -6.07 8.87
N MET A 123 4.50 -5.65 9.98
CA MET A 123 4.05 -6.03 11.33
C MET A 123 2.66 -5.53 11.64
N THR A 124 2.30 -4.32 11.20
CA THR A 124 0.92 -3.83 11.30
C THR A 124 -0.07 -4.76 10.57
N SER A 125 0.28 -5.20 9.37
CA SER A 125 -0.57 -6.08 8.57
C SER A 125 -0.62 -7.49 9.14
N TYR A 126 0.53 -8.05 9.53
CA TYR A 126 0.66 -9.36 10.13
C TYR A 126 -0.20 -9.49 11.39
N LEU A 127 -0.08 -8.54 12.32
CA LEU A 127 -0.88 -8.59 13.56
C LEU A 127 -2.38 -8.45 13.29
N GLY A 128 -2.78 -7.71 12.23
CA GLY A 128 -4.19 -7.66 11.85
C GLY A 128 -4.80 -9.02 11.51
N THR A 129 -4.04 -9.89 10.83
CA THR A 129 -4.45 -11.24 10.46
C THR A 129 -4.17 -12.26 11.56
N GLN A 130 -3.05 -12.12 12.29
CA GLN A 130 -2.69 -13.04 13.37
C GLN A 130 -3.69 -12.99 14.53
N ILE A 131 -4.18 -11.80 14.87
CA ILE A 131 -5.22 -11.63 15.89
C ILE A 131 -6.50 -12.39 15.49
N GLN A 132 -6.87 -12.34 14.21
CA GLN A 132 -7.99 -13.12 13.69
C GLN A 132 -7.72 -14.64 13.77
N ALA A 133 -6.49 -15.06 13.50
CA ALA A 133 -6.11 -16.48 13.54
C ALA A 133 -6.17 -17.10 14.95
N VAL A 134 -6.00 -16.31 16.01
CA VAL A 134 -6.15 -16.78 17.40
C VAL A 134 -7.59 -16.65 17.93
N GLY A 135 -8.57 -16.43 17.04
CA GLY A 135 -10.00 -16.44 17.39
C GLY A 135 -10.58 -15.09 17.83
N LEU A 136 -9.79 -14.02 17.85
CA LEU A 136 -10.28 -12.66 18.06
C LEU A 136 -10.76 -12.06 16.72
N GLY A 137 -11.61 -11.04 16.77
CA GLY A 137 -12.05 -10.31 15.59
C GLY A 137 -10.86 -9.65 14.87
N ARG A 138 -10.93 -9.50 13.54
CA ARG A 138 -9.87 -8.84 12.78
C ARG A 138 -9.64 -7.41 13.29
N ALA A 139 -8.40 -7.10 13.67
CA ALA A 139 -8.03 -5.77 14.15
C ALA A 139 -7.85 -4.81 12.98
N TYR A 140 -8.88 -4.02 12.69
CA TYR A 140 -8.85 -2.96 11.66
C TYR A 140 -8.32 -1.61 12.20
N GLY A 141 -8.11 -1.49 13.51
CA GLY A 141 -7.62 -0.26 14.14
C GLY A 141 -6.20 0.09 13.68
N GLY A 142 -5.92 1.38 13.53
CA GLY A 142 -4.61 1.92 13.18
C GLY A 142 -4.74 3.29 12.52
N LEU A 143 -3.67 4.10 12.61
CA LEU A 143 -3.66 5.47 12.08
C LEU A 143 -3.62 5.50 10.55
N LEU A 144 -2.93 4.53 9.92
CA LEU A 144 -2.73 4.48 8.47
C LEU A 144 -3.12 3.11 7.92
N GLY A 145 -4.17 3.08 7.10
CA GLY A 145 -4.53 1.95 6.26
C GLY A 145 -3.64 1.85 5.01
N ARG A 146 -3.79 0.78 4.21
CA ARG A 146 -3.03 0.63 2.96
C ARG A 146 -3.35 1.74 1.96
N ALA A 147 -4.63 2.07 1.77
CA ALA A 147 -5.04 3.16 0.91
C ALA A 147 -4.45 4.51 1.34
N ASP A 148 -4.41 4.78 2.66
CA ASP A 148 -3.82 6.01 3.19
C ASP A 148 -2.30 6.05 2.90
N ARG A 149 -1.60 4.92 3.02
CA ARG A 149 -0.16 4.83 2.71
C ARG A 149 0.13 5.07 1.23
N LEU A 150 -0.61 4.42 0.32
CA LEU A 150 -0.43 4.62 -1.12
C LEU A 150 -0.73 6.08 -1.53
N ALA A 151 -1.78 6.68 -0.97
CA ALA A 151 -2.10 8.08 -1.19
C ALA A 151 -0.99 9.02 -0.70
N LEU A 152 -0.43 8.75 0.49
CA LEU A 152 0.70 9.52 1.02
C LEU A 152 1.95 9.37 0.15
N ILE A 153 2.28 8.15 -0.31
CA ILE A 153 3.43 7.92 -1.20
C ILE A 153 3.24 8.71 -2.50
N GLY A 154 2.06 8.63 -3.11
CA GLY A 154 1.74 9.40 -4.33
C GLY A 154 1.88 10.90 -4.12
N PHE A 155 1.26 11.43 -3.07
CA PHE A 155 1.32 12.86 -2.75
C PHE A 155 2.75 13.33 -2.45
N ILE A 156 3.49 12.61 -1.61
CA ILE A 156 4.88 12.96 -1.25
C ILE A 156 5.81 12.79 -2.45
N GLY A 157 5.57 11.80 -3.33
CA GLY A 157 6.30 11.66 -4.58
C GLY A 157 6.18 12.92 -5.47
N VAL A 158 4.94 13.40 -5.67
CA VAL A 158 4.69 14.65 -6.41
C VAL A 158 5.32 15.85 -5.70
N ALA A 159 5.17 15.95 -4.37
CA ALA A 159 5.76 17.04 -3.61
C ALA A 159 7.31 17.04 -3.69
N THR A 160 7.94 15.86 -3.65
CA THR A 160 9.40 15.72 -3.78
C THR A 160 9.88 16.07 -5.18
N ALA A 161 9.09 15.80 -6.23
CA ALA A 161 9.40 16.22 -7.58
C ALA A 161 9.48 17.75 -7.70
N VAL A 162 8.64 18.47 -6.96
CA VAL A 162 8.65 19.95 -6.90
C VAL A 162 9.75 20.48 -5.97
N TYR A 163 9.97 19.80 -4.85
CA TYR A 163 10.95 20.21 -3.83
C TYR A 163 11.80 19.01 -3.39
N PRO A 164 12.89 18.70 -4.12
CA PRO A 164 13.73 17.53 -3.84
C PRO A 164 14.76 17.76 -2.71
N ALA A 165 14.91 19.00 -2.22
CA ALA A 165 15.94 19.37 -1.25
C ALA A 165 15.72 18.69 0.12
N ALA A 166 16.83 18.48 0.84
CA ALA A 166 16.78 18.04 2.23
C ALA A 166 16.14 19.11 3.14
N LEU A 167 15.34 18.68 4.10
CA LEU A 167 14.58 19.54 5.01
C LEU A 167 15.09 19.43 6.44
N ILE A 168 15.02 18.25 7.03
CA ILE A 168 15.30 17.99 8.45
C ILE A 168 16.27 16.80 8.55
N PHE A 169 17.33 16.94 9.35
CA PHE A 169 18.34 15.89 9.56
C PHE A 169 18.98 15.35 8.27
N GLY A 170 19.05 16.17 7.22
CA GLY A 170 19.55 15.74 5.91
C GLY A 170 18.59 14.87 5.10
N LEU A 171 17.36 14.67 5.57
CA LEU A 171 16.31 13.94 4.88
C LEU A 171 15.44 14.87 4.04
N ASN A 172 15.10 14.44 2.83
CA ASN A 172 14.06 15.05 2.01
C ASN A 172 12.67 14.52 2.41
N LEU A 173 11.61 14.91 1.69
CA LEU A 173 10.24 14.49 1.97
C LEU A 173 10.06 12.96 1.95
N ILE A 174 10.76 12.25 1.05
CA ILE A 174 10.72 10.76 1.01
C ILE A 174 11.33 10.17 2.28
N GLY A 175 12.46 10.70 2.74
CA GLY A 175 13.08 10.25 4.00
C GLY A 175 12.17 10.46 5.20
N LEU A 176 11.50 11.61 5.27
CA LEU A 176 10.52 11.90 6.33
C LEU A 176 9.31 10.98 6.26
N LEU A 177 8.84 10.63 5.06
CA LEU A 177 7.77 9.65 4.86
C LEU A 177 8.17 8.26 5.36
N LEU A 178 9.40 7.82 5.07
CA LEU A 178 9.90 6.53 5.58
C LEU A 178 10.02 6.53 7.12
N VAL A 179 10.45 7.65 7.74
CA VAL A 179 10.41 7.81 9.21
C VAL A 179 8.98 7.68 9.73
N LEU A 180 8.03 8.36 9.09
CA LEU A 180 6.61 8.27 9.46
C LEU A 180 6.13 6.81 9.43
N PHE A 181 6.39 6.08 8.36
CA PHE A 181 5.96 4.67 8.23
C PHE A 181 6.67 3.74 9.21
N ALA A 182 7.96 3.97 9.49
CA ALA A 182 8.67 3.23 10.52
C ALA A 182 8.02 3.45 11.90
N VAL A 183 7.87 4.70 12.31
CA VAL A 183 7.35 5.02 13.65
C VAL A 183 5.88 4.60 13.79
N VAL A 184 5.01 5.07 12.89
CA VAL A 184 3.56 4.79 12.97
C VAL A 184 3.27 3.30 12.78
N GLY A 185 4.01 2.63 11.89
CA GLY A 185 3.86 1.18 11.66
C GLY A 185 4.16 0.37 12.92
N HIS A 186 5.31 0.58 13.54
CA HIS A 186 5.68 -0.13 14.77
C HIS A 186 4.79 0.23 15.96
N LEU A 187 4.41 1.50 16.12
CA LEU A 187 3.47 1.90 17.17
C LEU A 187 2.11 1.23 16.99
N THR A 188 1.58 1.19 15.76
CA THR A 188 0.32 0.52 15.46
C THR A 188 0.41 -0.99 15.70
N ALA A 189 1.53 -1.62 15.32
CA ALA A 189 1.76 -3.03 15.59
C ALA A 189 1.77 -3.31 17.10
N PHE A 190 2.48 -2.50 17.87
CA PHE A 190 2.52 -2.61 19.32
C PHE A 190 1.13 -2.43 19.96
N GLN A 191 0.37 -1.42 19.53
CA GLN A 191 -0.99 -1.19 20.01
C GLN A 191 -1.91 -2.39 19.73
N ARG A 192 -1.82 -2.98 18.53
CA ARG A 192 -2.59 -4.18 18.17
C ARG A 192 -2.22 -5.37 19.03
N PHE A 193 -0.91 -5.60 19.22
CA PHE A 193 -0.42 -6.68 20.05
C PHE A 193 -0.93 -6.55 21.49
N TRP A 194 -0.77 -5.37 22.09
CA TRP A 194 -1.15 -5.15 23.47
C TRP A 194 -2.68 -5.23 23.69
N GLY A 195 -3.47 -4.68 22.77
CA GLY A 195 -4.92 -4.81 22.81
C GLY A 195 -5.37 -6.27 22.75
N ALA A 196 -4.86 -7.04 21.78
CA ALA A 196 -5.18 -8.46 21.65
C ALA A 196 -4.72 -9.29 22.85
N TRP A 197 -3.55 -8.99 23.42
CA TRP A 197 -3.05 -9.64 24.62
C TRP A 197 -4.01 -9.49 25.80
N SER A 198 -4.50 -8.27 26.01
CA SER A 198 -5.47 -7.97 27.08
C SER A 198 -6.84 -8.62 26.87
N ASP A 199 -7.22 -8.92 25.63
CA ASP A 199 -8.49 -9.57 25.31
C ASP A 199 -8.43 -11.11 25.45
N ILE A 200 -7.22 -11.70 25.50
CA ILE A 200 -7.01 -13.14 25.67
C ILE A 200 -6.91 -13.52 27.18
N GLU A 201 -6.38 -12.64 28.02
CA GLU A 201 -6.28 -12.83 29.49
C GLU A 201 -7.65 -12.62 30.18
#